data_cb217ea0cd2a574bbf12572824b9014d
#
_entry.id   cb217ea0cd2a574bbf12572824b9014d
#
_cell.length_a   1.000
_cell.length_b   1.000
_cell.length_c   1.000
_cell.angle_alpha   90.00
_cell.angle_beta   90.00
_cell.angle_gamma   90.00
#
_symmetry.space_group_name_H-M   'P 1'
#
loop_
_entity.id
_entity.type
_entity.pdbx_description
1 polymer ?
#
loop_
_entity_poly.entity_id
_entity_poly.type
_entity_poly.pdbx_seq_one_letter_code
_entity_poly.pdbx_strand_id
1 'polypeptide(L)'
;MLIVHVHVRVKPDSVELFRQATIENAQNSIQEPGVARFDVVQQRDDATRFVLVEVYRDDNAAAAHKETAHYAKWRDTVAALMAEPRSSVKFSNVFPGSTGW
;
A
#
# COMPACT_ATOMS: atom_id res chain seq x y z
N MET A 1 -5.73 -9.96 12.39
CA MET A 1 -5.41 -8.94 11.37
C MET A 1 -4.32 -9.46 10.46
N LEU A 2 -4.36 -9.07 9.21
CA LEU A 2 -3.25 -9.23 8.26
C LEU A 2 -2.66 -7.87 7.99
N ILE A 3 -1.37 -7.69 8.23
CA ILE A 3 -0.66 -6.45 7.95
C ILE A 3 0.35 -6.73 6.84
N VAL A 4 0.33 -5.90 5.80
CA VAL A 4 1.23 -6.05 4.65
C VAL A 4 2.07 -4.79 4.52
N HIS A 5 3.38 -4.96 4.48
CA HIS A 5 4.31 -3.89 4.12
C HIS A 5 4.72 -4.08 2.66
N VAL A 6 4.37 -3.13 1.81
CA VAL A 6 4.78 -3.14 0.40
C VAL A 6 5.95 -2.17 0.26
N HIS A 7 7.10 -2.70 -0.12
CA HIS A 7 8.33 -1.92 -0.33
C HIS A 7 8.45 -1.54 -1.80
N VAL A 8 8.58 -0.24 -2.05
CA VAL A 8 8.65 0.30 -3.42
C VAL A 8 9.85 1.21 -3.56
N ARG A 9 10.59 1.04 -4.66
CA ARG A 9 11.59 2.00 -5.10
C ARG A 9 11.17 2.57 -6.45
N VAL A 10 11.05 3.90 -6.52
CA VAL A 10 10.56 4.61 -7.72
C VAL A 10 11.75 5.19 -8.48
N LYS A 11 11.59 5.36 -9.78
CA LYS A 11 12.54 6.11 -10.57
C LYS A 11 12.64 7.55 -10.05
N PRO A 12 13.82 8.17 -10.00
CA PRO A 12 13.99 9.52 -9.41
C PRO A 12 13.11 10.60 -10.02
N ASP A 13 12.79 10.50 -11.30
CA ASP A 13 11.93 11.46 -11.99
C ASP A 13 10.44 11.18 -11.87
N SER A 14 10.07 10.09 -11.18
CA SER A 14 8.68 9.63 -11.09
C SER A 14 8.10 9.72 -9.68
N VAL A 15 8.83 10.31 -8.74
CA VAL A 15 8.45 10.35 -7.32
C VAL A 15 7.10 11.01 -7.12
N GLU A 16 6.87 12.19 -7.72
CA GLU A 16 5.62 12.92 -7.53
C GLU A 16 4.42 12.22 -8.18
N LEU A 17 4.61 11.65 -9.36
CA LEU A 17 3.56 10.86 -10.02
C LEU A 17 3.17 9.64 -9.18
N PHE A 18 4.17 8.97 -8.60
CA PHE A 18 3.92 7.83 -7.72
C PHE A 18 3.15 8.26 -6.46
N ARG A 19 3.55 9.37 -5.84
CA ARG A 19 2.86 9.91 -4.65
C ARG A 19 1.39 10.16 -4.94
N GLN A 20 1.09 10.87 -6.02
CA GLN A 20 -0.28 11.21 -6.40
C GLN A 20 -1.13 9.98 -6.65
N ALA A 21 -0.64 9.02 -7.45
CA ALA A 21 -1.36 7.79 -7.75
C ALA A 21 -1.61 6.96 -6.49
N THR A 22 -0.62 6.91 -5.59
CA THR A 22 -0.68 6.10 -4.37
C THR A 22 -1.59 6.72 -3.31
N ILE A 23 -1.59 8.04 -3.17
CA ILE A 23 -2.53 8.75 -2.29
C ILE A 23 -3.97 8.49 -2.75
N GLU A 24 -4.24 8.57 -4.04
CA GLU A 24 -5.57 8.28 -4.58
C GLU A 24 -6.02 6.84 -4.24
N ASN A 25 -5.14 5.87 -4.47
CA ASN A 25 -5.42 4.48 -4.11
C ASN A 25 -5.67 4.31 -2.61
N ALA A 26 -4.85 4.94 -1.76
CA ALA A 26 -5.01 4.89 -0.31
C ALA A 26 -6.36 5.48 0.14
N GLN A 27 -6.75 6.62 -0.41
CA GLN A 27 -8.03 7.27 -0.09
C GLN A 27 -9.22 6.38 -0.44
N ASN A 28 -9.17 5.68 -1.55
CA ASN A 28 -10.21 4.74 -1.94
C ASN A 28 -10.15 3.45 -1.13
N SER A 29 -8.95 2.99 -0.80
CA SER A 29 -8.76 1.74 -0.05
C SER A 29 -9.33 1.81 1.35
N ILE A 30 -9.20 2.94 2.05
CA ILE A 30 -9.76 3.11 3.40
C ILE A 30 -11.29 3.12 3.43
N GLN A 31 -11.96 3.22 2.28
CA GLN A 31 -13.41 3.09 2.16
C GLN A 31 -13.85 1.61 2.09
N GLU A 32 -12.95 0.69 1.83
CA GLU A 32 -13.27 -0.75 1.81
C GLU A 32 -13.56 -1.24 3.23
N PRO A 33 -14.66 -2.00 3.45
CA PRO A 33 -15.04 -2.41 4.81
C PRO A 33 -13.99 -3.27 5.51
N GLY A 34 -13.21 -4.03 4.75
CA GLY A 34 -12.18 -4.91 5.30
C GLY A 34 -10.82 -4.25 5.52
N VAL A 35 -10.66 -2.99 5.13
CA VAL A 35 -9.40 -2.25 5.32
C VAL A 35 -9.50 -1.44 6.61
N ALA A 36 -8.69 -1.80 7.60
CA ALA A 36 -8.65 -1.10 8.88
C ALA A 36 -7.76 0.14 8.82
N ARG A 37 -6.69 0.09 8.01
CA ARG A 37 -5.73 1.19 7.88
C ARG A 37 -4.95 1.04 6.57
N PHE A 38 -4.56 2.16 5.98
CA PHE A 38 -3.73 2.18 4.78
C PHE A 38 -2.83 3.40 4.84
N ASP A 39 -1.54 3.21 5.16
CA ASP A 39 -0.57 4.29 5.29
C ASP A 39 0.38 4.27 4.10
N VAL A 40 0.76 5.46 3.67
CA VAL A 40 1.79 5.67 2.65
C VAL A 40 2.89 6.47 3.31
N VAL A 41 4.07 5.88 3.45
CA VAL A 41 5.22 6.54 4.07
C VAL A 41 6.41 6.58 3.11
N GLN A 42 7.16 7.66 3.19
CA GLN A 42 8.33 7.90 2.35
C GLN A 42 9.57 7.94 3.22
N GLN A 43 10.64 7.29 2.77
CA GLN A 43 11.90 7.29 3.50
C GLN A 43 12.49 8.69 3.54
N ARG A 44 12.96 9.13 4.72
CA ARG A 44 13.43 10.51 4.88
C ARG A 44 14.73 10.79 4.13
N ASP A 45 15.65 9.83 4.13
CA ASP A 45 16.98 9.99 3.54
C ASP A 45 17.08 9.43 2.11
N ASP A 46 15.97 8.93 1.57
CA ASP A 46 15.89 8.48 0.18
C ASP A 46 14.45 8.66 -0.33
N ALA A 47 14.21 9.76 -1.03
CA ALA A 47 12.89 10.12 -1.52
C ALA A 47 12.32 9.15 -2.57
N THR A 48 13.13 8.25 -3.12
CA THR A 48 12.69 7.24 -4.09
C THR A 48 12.09 6.01 -3.42
N ARG A 49 12.19 5.89 -2.09
CA ARG A 49 11.72 4.71 -1.35
C ARG A 49 10.47 5.01 -0.56
N PHE A 50 9.48 4.13 -0.74
CA PHE A 50 8.19 4.20 -0.04
C PHE A 50 7.89 2.85 0.59
N VAL A 51 7.10 2.90 1.65
CA VAL A 51 6.46 1.71 2.22
C VAL A 51 4.97 1.98 2.31
N LEU A 52 4.17 1.05 1.80
CA LEU A 52 2.73 1.06 1.99
C LEU A 52 2.43 0.12 3.15
N VAL A 53 1.78 0.64 4.20
CA VAL A 53 1.37 -0.16 5.35
C VAL A 53 -0.13 -0.40 5.21
N GLU A 54 -0.47 -1.63 4.84
CA GLU A 54 -1.85 -2.03 4.56
C GLU A 54 -2.32 -2.94 5.67
N VAL A 55 -3.38 -2.58 6.35
CA VAL A 55 -3.93 -3.35 7.47
C VAL A 55 -5.31 -3.84 7.09
N TYR A 56 -5.44 -5.16 6.98
CA TYR A 56 -6.67 -5.85 6.62
C TYR A 56 -7.23 -6.60 7.83
N ARG A 57 -8.55 -6.64 7.93
CA ARG A 57 -9.20 -7.35 9.03
C ARG A 57 -9.00 -8.85 8.96
N ASP A 58 -8.85 -9.39 7.75
CA ASP A 58 -8.56 -10.81 7.49
C ASP A 58 -7.97 -10.98 6.08
N ASP A 59 -7.63 -12.22 5.74
CA ASP A 59 -7.06 -12.55 4.43
C ASP A 59 -8.06 -12.33 3.28
N ASN A 60 -9.37 -12.51 3.54
CA ASN A 60 -10.41 -12.26 2.54
C ASN A 60 -10.48 -10.79 2.15
N ALA A 61 -10.28 -9.89 3.12
CA ALA A 61 -10.25 -8.45 2.87
C ALA A 61 -9.06 -8.06 1.98
N ALA A 62 -7.90 -8.68 2.18
CA ALA A 62 -6.74 -8.45 1.33
C ALA A 62 -6.98 -8.94 -0.11
N ALA A 63 -7.61 -10.10 -0.26
CA ALA A 63 -7.98 -10.61 -1.58
C ALA A 63 -9.01 -9.71 -2.27
N ALA A 64 -10.01 -9.24 -1.54
CA ALA A 64 -11.04 -8.33 -2.06
C ALA A 64 -10.44 -7.00 -2.52
N HIS A 65 -9.45 -6.47 -1.80
CA HIS A 65 -8.75 -5.24 -2.19
C HIS A 65 -8.17 -5.35 -3.60
N LYS A 66 -7.58 -6.48 -3.96
CA LYS A 66 -6.96 -6.69 -5.28
C LYS A 66 -7.99 -6.82 -6.42
N GLU A 67 -9.26 -6.98 -6.09
CA GLU A 67 -10.35 -7.02 -7.09
C GLU A 67 -10.98 -5.64 -7.32
N THR A 68 -10.53 -4.61 -6.63
CA THR A 68 -11.10 -3.27 -6.76
C THR A 68 -10.58 -2.54 -8.00
N ALA A 69 -11.41 -1.62 -8.52
CA ALA A 69 -11.03 -0.78 -9.65
C ALA A 69 -9.87 0.15 -9.30
N HIS A 70 -9.84 0.68 -8.08
CA HIS A 70 -8.77 1.59 -7.66
C HIS A 70 -7.43 0.86 -7.51
N TYR A 71 -7.42 -0.40 -7.07
CA TYR A 71 -6.19 -1.19 -7.06
C TYR A 71 -5.66 -1.42 -8.47
N ALA A 72 -6.53 -1.83 -9.40
CA ALA A 72 -6.15 -2.07 -10.79
C ALA A 72 -5.59 -0.81 -11.45
N LYS A 73 -6.23 0.33 -11.23
CA LYS A 73 -5.75 1.63 -11.72
C LYS A 73 -4.37 1.96 -11.16
N TRP A 74 -4.18 1.80 -9.86
CA TRP A 74 -2.89 2.04 -9.21
C TRP A 74 -1.81 1.14 -9.78
N ARG A 75 -2.06 -0.17 -9.82
CA ARG A 75 -1.12 -1.18 -10.33
C ARG A 75 -0.65 -0.82 -11.74
N ASP A 76 -1.57 -0.48 -12.62
CA ASP A 76 -1.26 -0.20 -14.02
C ASP A 76 -0.56 1.16 -14.19
N THR A 77 -0.94 2.15 -13.38
CA THR A 77 -0.33 3.48 -13.43
C THR A 77 1.12 3.46 -12.93
N VAL A 78 1.39 2.76 -11.82
CA VAL A 78 2.71 2.82 -11.20
C VAL A 78 3.71 1.81 -11.77
N ALA A 79 3.28 0.86 -12.57
CA ALA A 79 4.15 -0.18 -13.13
C ALA A 79 5.38 0.41 -13.84
N ALA A 80 5.18 1.45 -14.65
CA ALA A 80 6.26 2.11 -15.39
C ALA A 80 7.10 3.07 -14.53
N LEU A 81 6.67 3.38 -13.31
CA LEU A 81 7.34 4.34 -12.43
C LEU A 81 8.35 3.68 -11.49
N MET A 82 8.31 2.36 -11.36
CA MET A 82 9.15 1.62 -10.42
C MET A 82 10.55 1.40 -10.98
N ALA A 83 11.57 1.64 -10.15
CA ALA A 83 12.97 1.39 -10.49
C ALA A 83 13.31 -0.10 -10.43
N GLU A 84 12.57 -0.86 -9.61
CA GLU A 84 12.71 -2.30 -9.42
C GLU A 84 11.35 -2.88 -9.06
N PRO A 85 11.13 -4.20 -9.18
CA PRO A 85 9.88 -4.82 -8.77
C PRO A 85 9.60 -4.56 -7.29
N ARG A 86 8.35 -4.21 -6.96
CA ARG A 86 7.94 -4.07 -5.56
C ARG A 86 7.93 -5.43 -4.88
N SER A 87 8.18 -5.41 -3.58
CA SER A 87 8.12 -6.61 -2.74
C SER A 87 7.16 -6.38 -1.58
N SER A 88 6.61 -7.44 -1.04
CA SER A 88 5.72 -7.34 0.11
C SER A 88 6.10 -8.36 1.17
N VAL A 89 5.90 -7.97 2.44
CA VAL A 89 6.08 -8.82 3.61
C VAL A 89 4.78 -8.81 4.39
N LYS A 90 4.31 -9.99 4.77
CA LYS A 90 3.08 -10.15 5.55
C LYS A 90 3.40 -10.33 7.03
N PHE A 91 2.60 -9.69 7.86
CA PHE A 91 2.74 -9.73 9.32
C PHE A 91 1.41 -10.06 9.97
N SER A 92 1.47 -10.69 11.14
CA SER A 92 0.34 -10.79 12.04
C SER A 92 0.54 -9.79 13.17
N ASN A 93 -0.57 -9.23 13.68
CA ASN A 93 -0.49 -8.30 14.80
C ASN A 93 -0.11 -9.05 16.10
N VAL A 94 0.81 -8.48 16.84
CA VAL A 94 1.15 -8.92 18.19
C VAL A 94 0.59 -7.94 19.21
N PHE A 95 0.82 -6.65 18.97
CA PHE A 95 0.25 -5.54 19.72
C PHE A 95 0.13 -4.32 18.78
N PRO A 96 -1.00 -3.59 18.76
CA PRO A 96 -2.20 -3.86 19.56
C PRO A 96 -2.93 -5.14 19.11
N GLY A 97 -3.83 -5.65 19.95
CA GLY A 97 -4.74 -6.72 19.57
C GLY A 97 -5.70 -6.24 18.48
N SER A 98 -6.49 -7.16 17.91
CA SER A 98 -7.29 -6.89 16.70
C SER A 98 -8.32 -5.77 16.86
N THR A 99 -8.73 -5.43 18.08
CA THR A 99 -9.64 -4.31 18.36
C THR A 99 -8.94 -2.95 18.42
N GLY A 100 -7.63 -2.91 18.40
CA GLY A 100 -6.83 -1.69 18.47
C GLY A 100 -6.47 -1.06 17.13
N TRP A 101 -7.04 -1.55 16.06
CA TRP A 101 -6.72 -1.10 14.70
C TRP A 101 -7.87 -0.34 14.05
#